data_40bbb8b764251d4cd8d19cfe8c364ad5
#
_entry.id   40bbb8b764251d4cd8d19cfe8c364ad5
#
_cell.length_a   1.000
_cell.length_b   1.000
_cell.length_c   1.000
_cell.angle_alpha   90.00
_cell.angle_beta   90.00
_cell.angle_gamma   90.00
#
_symmetry.space_group_name_H-M   'P 1'
#
loop_
_entity.id
_entity.type
_entity.pdbx_description
1 polymer ?
#
loop_
_entity_poly.entity_id
_entity_poly.type
_entity_poly.pdbx_seq_one_letter_code
_entity_poly.pdbx_strand_id
1 'polypeptide(L)'
;MTSIAAHPPHEVALAKLAAARLPTDDVAPGSDLTFFGAREDEDWVGVVGLETLGHEALLRSLAVDAGQRDRGIGAALVDAVERHARALGVAHVYLLTTSASAYFARLGYTPVERESVPGTIRATAQFSALCPSSALVMVKRLT
;
A
#
# COMPACT_ATOMS: atom_id res chain seq x y z
N MET A 1 -2.71 18.33 -13.44
CA MET A 1 -2.02 17.07 -13.82
C MET A 1 -1.56 16.36 -12.56
N THR A 2 -1.85 15.06 -12.46
CA THR A 2 -1.46 14.27 -11.29
C THR A 2 -0.01 13.82 -11.41
N SER A 3 0.78 14.01 -10.37
CA SER A 3 2.15 13.51 -10.31
C SER A 3 2.33 12.65 -9.06
N ILE A 4 3.21 11.66 -9.15
CA ILE A 4 3.51 10.75 -8.04
C ILE A 4 4.92 11.08 -7.54
N ALA A 5 5.05 11.26 -6.24
CA ALA A 5 6.33 11.58 -5.60
C ALA A 5 6.56 10.67 -4.41
N ALA A 6 7.82 10.27 -4.20
CA ALA A 6 8.22 9.52 -3.02
C ALA A 6 8.31 10.45 -1.81
N HIS A 7 8.09 9.89 -0.63
CA HIS A 7 8.29 10.57 0.65
C HIS A 7 7.45 11.85 0.82
N PRO A 8 6.10 11.78 0.70
CA PRO A 8 5.27 12.91 1.07
C PRO A 8 5.50 13.27 2.54
N PRO A 9 5.20 14.50 2.98
CA PRO A 9 5.36 14.85 4.39
C PRO A 9 4.62 13.86 5.29
N HIS A 10 5.24 13.48 6.39
CA HIS A 10 4.69 12.48 7.31
C HIS A 10 3.29 12.86 7.80
N GLU A 11 3.09 14.11 8.14
CA GLU A 11 1.80 14.63 8.58
C GLU A 11 0.71 14.49 7.51
N VAL A 12 1.09 14.62 6.23
CA VAL A 12 0.14 14.43 5.11
C VAL A 12 -0.27 12.97 5.04
N ALA A 13 0.69 12.04 5.13
CA ALA A 13 0.39 10.62 5.11
C ALA A 13 -0.55 10.24 6.27
N LEU A 14 -0.25 10.69 7.48
CA LEU A 14 -1.10 10.41 8.64
C LEU A 14 -2.51 10.96 8.46
N ALA A 15 -2.64 12.19 7.95
CA ALA A 15 -3.96 12.80 7.74
C ALA A 15 -4.79 12.03 6.71
N LYS A 16 -4.16 11.59 5.60
CA LYS A 16 -4.85 10.81 4.57
C LYS A 16 -5.32 9.46 5.10
N LEU A 17 -4.48 8.78 5.89
CA LEU A 17 -4.84 7.50 6.48
C LEU A 17 -5.97 7.65 7.49
N ALA A 18 -5.92 8.67 8.33
CA ALA A 18 -6.98 8.94 9.31
C ALA A 18 -8.31 9.22 8.61
N ALA A 19 -8.30 10.02 7.55
CA ALA A 19 -9.50 10.34 6.77
C ALA A 19 -10.10 9.09 6.11
N ALA A 20 -9.27 8.12 5.73
CA ALA A 20 -9.71 6.86 5.14
C ALA A 20 -9.97 5.77 6.19
N ARG A 21 -9.81 6.08 7.47
CA ARG A 21 -10.00 5.15 8.60
C ARG A 21 -9.06 3.95 8.53
N LEU A 22 -7.83 4.19 8.09
CA LEU A 22 -6.80 3.15 8.01
C LEU A 22 -5.88 3.24 9.24
N PRO A 23 -5.24 2.10 9.63
CA PRO A 23 -4.34 2.11 10.78
C PRO A 23 -3.16 3.05 10.60
N THR A 24 -2.80 3.76 11.67
CA THR A 24 -1.66 4.68 11.70
C THR A 24 -0.66 4.33 12.80
N ASP A 25 -0.95 3.35 13.63
CA ASP A 25 -0.17 3.06 14.83
C ASP A 25 1.27 2.64 14.53
N ASP A 26 1.51 2.02 13.36
CA ASP A 26 2.84 1.57 12.96
C ASP A 26 3.50 2.49 11.92
N VAL A 27 2.91 3.64 11.65
CA VAL A 27 3.47 4.61 10.70
C VAL A 27 4.38 5.56 11.47
N ALA A 28 5.69 5.34 11.36
CA ALA A 28 6.69 6.14 12.05
C ALA A 28 7.79 6.55 11.08
N PRO A 29 8.35 7.77 11.24
CA PRO A 29 9.49 8.18 10.43
C PRO A 29 10.68 7.24 10.65
N GLY A 30 11.42 6.93 9.58
CA GLY A 30 12.63 6.11 9.67
C GLY A 30 12.40 4.61 9.75
N SER A 31 11.16 4.14 9.63
CA SER A 31 10.87 2.70 9.53
C SER A 31 11.16 2.18 8.12
N ASP A 32 11.05 0.84 7.92
CA ASP A 32 11.21 0.22 6.60
C ASP A 32 10.02 0.53 5.67
N LEU A 33 9.16 1.41 6.08
CA LEU A 33 7.95 1.80 5.38
C LEU A 33 8.23 3.05 4.54
N THR A 34 8.05 2.92 3.22
CA THR A 34 8.20 4.03 2.28
C THR A 34 6.81 4.44 1.79
N PHE A 35 6.50 5.72 1.87
CA PHE A 35 5.26 6.27 1.33
C PHE A 35 5.49 6.94 -0.01
N PHE A 36 4.49 6.82 -0.89
CA PHE A 36 4.38 7.59 -2.12
C PHE A 36 3.09 8.40 -2.04
N GLY A 37 3.13 9.61 -2.57
CA GLY A 37 1.97 10.50 -2.59
C GLY A 37 1.63 10.93 -4.00
N ALA A 38 0.34 11.15 -4.24
CA ALA A 38 -0.15 11.73 -5.48
C ALA A 38 -0.49 13.20 -5.25
N ARG A 39 -0.02 14.06 -6.14
CA ARG A 39 -0.29 15.49 -6.10
C ARG A 39 -1.08 15.91 -7.32
N GLU A 40 -2.08 16.74 -7.10
CA GLU A 40 -2.78 17.47 -8.15
C GLU A 40 -2.45 18.94 -7.92
N ASP A 41 -1.60 19.50 -8.79
CA ASP A 41 -1.00 20.82 -8.56
C ASP A 41 -0.23 20.83 -7.25
N GLU A 42 -0.61 21.62 -6.26
CA GLU A 42 0.06 21.69 -4.96
C GLU A 42 -0.63 20.85 -3.88
N ASP A 43 -1.76 20.22 -4.21
CA ASP A 43 -2.55 19.47 -3.24
C ASP A 43 -2.21 17.99 -3.26
N TRP A 44 -1.98 17.42 -2.09
CA TRP A 44 -1.86 15.97 -1.95
C TRP A 44 -3.25 15.35 -1.97
N VAL A 45 -3.46 14.40 -2.89
CA VAL A 45 -4.79 13.79 -3.10
C VAL A 45 -4.81 12.29 -2.82
N GLY A 46 -3.68 11.70 -2.54
CA GLY A 46 -3.62 10.28 -2.19
C GLY A 46 -2.24 9.89 -1.71
N VAL A 47 -2.18 8.74 -1.01
CA VAL A 47 -0.93 8.14 -0.52
C VAL A 47 -1.02 6.63 -0.60
N VAL A 48 0.14 5.98 -0.59
CA VAL A 48 0.26 4.53 -0.47
C VAL A 48 1.58 4.21 0.22
N GLY A 49 1.62 3.12 0.99
CA GLY A 49 2.83 2.68 1.66
C GLY A 49 3.32 1.34 1.15
N LEU A 50 4.63 1.15 1.19
CA LEU A 50 5.28 -0.13 0.92
C LEU A 50 6.25 -0.44 2.05
N GLU A 51 6.04 -1.58 2.69
CA GLU A 51 6.95 -2.09 3.70
C GLU A 51 7.81 -3.17 3.04
N THR A 52 9.14 -2.96 2.96
CA THR A 52 10.04 -3.89 2.29
C THR A 52 10.67 -4.86 3.28
N LEU A 53 10.64 -6.14 2.95
CA LEU A 53 11.05 -7.24 3.81
C LEU A 53 11.87 -8.24 2.99
N GLY A 54 13.07 -7.84 2.60
CA GLY A 54 13.92 -8.67 1.74
C GLY A 54 13.38 -8.75 0.32
N HIS A 55 13.09 -9.98 -0.14
CA HIS A 55 12.56 -10.19 -1.49
C HIS A 55 11.03 -10.08 -1.54
N GLU A 56 10.40 -9.82 -0.41
CA GLU A 56 8.96 -9.67 -0.30
C GLU A 56 8.64 -8.26 0.18
N ALA A 57 7.43 -7.78 -0.11
CA ALA A 57 6.99 -6.49 0.38
C ALA A 57 5.50 -6.52 0.67
N LEU A 58 5.07 -5.62 1.54
CA LEU A 58 3.67 -5.46 1.89
C LEU A 58 3.22 -4.07 1.42
N LEU A 59 2.28 -4.05 0.46
CA LEU A 59 1.60 -2.82 0.05
C LEU A 59 0.51 -2.56 1.07
N ARG A 60 0.46 -1.32 1.57
CA ARG A 60 -0.48 -0.98 2.62
C ARG A 60 -0.89 0.48 2.53
N SER A 61 -1.93 0.82 3.26
CA SER A 61 -2.25 2.22 3.52
C SER A 61 -2.54 3.02 2.25
N LEU A 62 -3.19 2.39 1.26
CA LEU A 62 -3.63 3.09 0.06
C LEU A 62 -4.87 3.92 0.39
N ALA A 63 -4.75 5.22 0.25
CA ALA A 63 -5.84 6.15 0.52
C ALA A 63 -5.86 7.23 -0.54
N VAL A 64 -7.02 7.41 -1.20
CA VAL A 64 -7.25 8.47 -2.18
C VAL A 64 -8.42 9.31 -1.69
N ASP A 65 -8.29 10.63 -1.77
CA ASP A 65 -9.35 11.54 -1.36
C ASP A 65 -10.65 11.21 -2.07
N ALA A 66 -11.78 11.28 -1.35
CA ALA A 66 -13.08 10.88 -1.87
C ALA A 66 -13.46 11.60 -3.17
N GLY A 67 -13.14 12.87 -3.28
CA GLY A 67 -13.42 13.66 -4.48
C GLY A 67 -12.51 13.36 -5.67
N GLN A 68 -11.48 12.53 -5.47
CA GLN A 68 -10.48 12.22 -6.50
C GLN A 68 -10.52 10.75 -6.91
N ARG A 69 -11.45 9.97 -6.38
CA ARG A 69 -11.61 8.56 -6.75
C ARG A 69 -12.12 8.44 -8.18
N ASP A 70 -11.89 7.28 -8.79
CA ASP A 70 -12.26 6.98 -10.18
C ASP A 70 -11.51 7.78 -11.24
N ARG A 71 -10.39 8.40 -10.87
CA ARG A 71 -9.51 9.13 -11.79
C ARG A 71 -8.21 8.40 -12.07
N GLY A 72 -8.08 7.15 -11.64
CA GLY A 72 -6.87 6.36 -11.86
C GLY A 72 -5.73 6.70 -10.91
N ILE A 73 -5.96 7.50 -9.88
CA ILE A 73 -4.91 7.91 -8.94
C ILE A 73 -4.41 6.73 -8.13
N GLY A 74 -5.32 5.89 -7.63
CA GLY A 74 -4.93 4.70 -6.89
C GLY A 74 -4.08 3.75 -7.71
N ALA A 75 -4.47 3.51 -8.96
CA ALA A 75 -3.70 2.67 -9.88
C ALA A 75 -2.31 3.25 -10.15
N ALA A 76 -2.20 4.57 -10.31
CA ALA A 76 -0.93 5.24 -10.52
C ALA A 76 -0.02 5.10 -9.29
N LEU A 77 -0.58 5.22 -8.08
CA LEU A 77 0.15 5.01 -6.84
C LEU A 77 0.66 3.58 -6.71
N VAL A 78 -0.19 2.60 -6.98
CA VAL A 78 0.20 1.19 -6.94
C VAL A 78 1.30 0.90 -7.97
N ASP A 79 1.18 1.44 -9.18
CA ASP A 79 2.20 1.27 -10.22
C ASP A 79 3.56 1.85 -9.76
N ALA A 80 3.56 3.01 -9.13
CA ALA A 80 4.79 3.64 -8.63
C ALA A 80 5.45 2.77 -7.56
N VAL A 81 4.65 2.22 -6.64
CA VAL A 81 5.13 1.31 -5.60
C VAL A 81 5.72 0.04 -6.21
N GLU A 82 5.07 -0.53 -7.22
CA GLU A 82 5.57 -1.75 -7.87
C GLU A 82 6.88 -1.51 -8.61
N ARG A 83 7.02 -0.36 -9.26
CA ARG A 83 8.28 0.01 -9.92
C ARG A 83 9.42 0.17 -8.92
N HIS A 84 9.12 0.80 -7.78
CA HIS A 84 10.10 0.95 -6.70
C HIS A 84 10.50 -0.42 -6.13
N ALA A 85 9.52 -1.29 -5.90
CA ALA A 85 9.76 -2.64 -5.40
C ALA A 85 10.64 -3.45 -6.36
N ARG A 86 10.38 -3.38 -7.67
CA ARG A 86 11.21 -4.06 -8.67
C ARG A 86 12.65 -3.57 -8.63
N ALA A 87 12.85 -2.27 -8.47
CA ALA A 87 14.18 -1.69 -8.38
C ALA A 87 14.95 -2.18 -7.16
N LEU A 88 14.25 -2.56 -6.09
CA LEU A 88 14.84 -3.10 -4.87
C LEU A 88 15.03 -4.63 -4.90
N GLY A 89 14.62 -5.29 -5.98
CA GLY A 89 14.72 -6.75 -6.09
C GLY A 89 13.58 -7.52 -5.44
N VAL A 90 12.48 -6.85 -5.13
CA VAL A 90 11.29 -7.50 -4.56
C VAL A 90 10.63 -8.39 -5.62
N ALA A 91 10.37 -9.64 -5.29
CA ALA A 91 9.76 -10.61 -6.20
C ALA A 91 8.24 -10.66 -6.06
N HIS A 92 7.71 -10.46 -4.85
CA HIS A 92 6.27 -10.54 -4.57
C HIS A 92 5.83 -9.39 -3.70
N VAL A 93 4.67 -8.80 -4.04
CA VAL A 93 4.01 -7.79 -3.21
C VAL A 93 2.72 -8.39 -2.67
N TYR A 94 2.57 -8.35 -1.35
CA TYR A 94 1.39 -8.82 -0.64
C TYR A 94 0.57 -7.64 -0.17
N LEU A 95 -0.72 -7.85 0.04
CA LEU A 95 -1.60 -6.86 0.68
C LEU A 95 -2.74 -7.56 1.40
N LEU A 96 -3.37 -6.83 2.33
CA LEU A 96 -4.59 -7.28 3.00
C LEU A 96 -5.70 -6.28 2.71
N THR A 97 -6.89 -6.79 2.40
CA THR A 97 -8.04 -5.94 2.11
C THR A 97 -9.32 -6.56 2.68
N THR A 98 -10.21 -5.72 3.18
CA THR A 98 -11.53 -6.15 3.65
C THR A 98 -12.63 -5.89 2.63
N SER A 99 -12.44 -4.96 1.71
CA SER A 99 -13.51 -4.51 0.82
C SER A 99 -13.09 -4.19 -0.61
N ALA A 100 -11.79 -4.23 -0.92
CA ALA A 100 -11.28 -3.78 -2.22
C ALA A 100 -10.67 -4.90 -3.07
N SER A 101 -11.06 -6.16 -2.83
CA SER A 101 -10.47 -7.29 -3.55
C SER A 101 -10.68 -7.20 -5.06
N ALA A 102 -11.86 -6.78 -5.51
CA ALA A 102 -12.14 -6.63 -6.94
C ALA A 102 -11.26 -5.54 -7.56
N TYR A 103 -11.03 -4.46 -6.84
CA TYR A 103 -10.16 -3.37 -7.29
C TYR A 103 -8.73 -3.88 -7.50
N PHE A 104 -8.17 -4.57 -6.50
CA PHE A 104 -6.80 -5.09 -6.60
C PHE A 104 -6.69 -6.23 -7.60
N ALA A 105 -7.74 -7.03 -7.78
CA ALA A 105 -7.76 -8.06 -8.83
C ALA A 105 -7.57 -7.44 -10.21
N ARG A 106 -8.18 -6.30 -10.47
CA ARG A 106 -8.00 -5.59 -11.74
C ARG A 106 -6.57 -5.08 -11.92
N LEU A 107 -5.84 -4.88 -10.83
CA LEU A 107 -4.43 -4.44 -10.87
C LEU A 107 -3.45 -5.61 -10.93
N GLY A 108 -3.95 -6.85 -11.01
CA GLY A 108 -3.12 -8.03 -11.18
C GLY A 108 -2.84 -8.83 -9.90
N TYR A 109 -3.51 -8.50 -8.81
CA TYR A 109 -3.36 -9.23 -7.54
C TYR A 109 -4.33 -10.40 -7.50
N THR A 110 -3.90 -11.51 -6.87
CA THR A 110 -4.72 -12.72 -6.73
C THR A 110 -4.81 -13.13 -5.26
N PRO A 111 -5.93 -13.72 -4.84
CA PRO A 111 -6.06 -14.21 -3.46
C PRO A 111 -5.05 -15.31 -3.15
N VAL A 112 -4.58 -15.36 -1.92
CA VAL A 112 -3.66 -16.39 -1.43
C VAL A 112 -4.07 -16.82 -0.02
N GLU A 113 -3.81 -18.08 0.30
CA GLU A 113 -4.07 -18.63 1.63
C GLU A 113 -3.15 -17.98 2.65
N ARG A 114 -3.69 -17.65 3.83
CA ARG A 114 -2.88 -17.05 4.90
C ARG A 114 -1.69 -17.93 5.30
N GLU A 115 -1.87 -19.25 5.28
CA GLU A 115 -0.85 -20.20 5.67
C GLU A 115 0.34 -20.25 4.70
N SER A 116 0.14 -19.82 3.44
CA SER A 116 1.22 -19.81 2.45
C SER A 116 1.97 -18.50 2.39
N VAL A 117 1.58 -17.51 3.20
CA VAL A 117 2.24 -16.20 3.24
C VAL A 117 3.57 -16.32 3.98
N PRO A 118 4.67 -15.73 3.46
CA PRO A 118 5.96 -15.78 4.14
C PRO A 118 5.91 -15.25 5.58
N GLY A 119 6.73 -15.84 6.45
CA GLY A 119 6.77 -15.43 7.86
C GLY A 119 7.14 -13.98 8.07
N THR A 120 7.97 -13.40 7.20
CA THR A 120 8.33 -11.99 7.28
C THR A 120 7.11 -11.08 7.09
N ILE A 121 6.20 -11.44 6.20
CA ILE A 121 4.95 -10.69 5.98
C ILE A 121 4.00 -10.94 7.14
N ARG A 122 3.87 -12.18 7.61
CA ARG A 122 2.96 -12.52 8.72
C ARG A 122 3.36 -11.87 10.03
N ALA A 123 4.65 -11.54 10.19
CA ALA A 123 5.17 -10.89 11.38
C ALA A 123 4.95 -9.37 11.38
N THR A 124 4.48 -8.78 10.27
CA THR A 124 4.24 -7.34 10.22
C THR A 124 3.06 -6.96 11.13
N ALA A 125 3.08 -5.72 11.61
CA ALA A 125 2.00 -5.22 12.46
C ALA A 125 0.66 -5.22 11.72
N GLN A 126 0.67 -4.89 10.42
CA GLN A 126 -0.53 -4.92 9.58
C GLN A 126 -1.18 -6.30 9.58
N PHE A 127 -0.37 -7.34 9.37
CA PHE A 127 -0.88 -8.70 9.26
C PHE A 127 -1.31 -9.25 10.62
N SER A 128 -0.49 -9.02 11.66
CA SER A 128 -0.66 -9.70 12.94
C SER A 128 -1.61 -8.97 13.90
N ALA A 129 -1.75 -7.65 13.80
CA ALA A 129 -2.46 -6.88 14.82
C ALA A 129 -3.44 -5.82 14.30
N LEU A 130 -3.14 -5.16 13.17
CA LEU A 130 -3.88 -3.99 12.73
C LEU A 130 -5.01 -4.29 11.76
N CYS A 131 -4.95 -5.41 11.04
CA CYS A 131 -6.02 -5.80 10.10
C CYS A 131 -6.84 -6.94 10.69
N PRO A 132 -8.17 -6.95 10.45
CA PRO A 132 -9.01 -8.03 10.95
C PRO A 132 -8.61 -9.39 10.38
N SER A 133 -8.86 -10.44 11.12
CA SER A 133 -8.61 -11.81 10.64
C SER A 133 -9.47 -12.18 9.43
N SER A 134 -10.55 -11.43 9.18
CA SER A 134 -11.41 -11.60 8.02
C SER A 134 -10.85 -10.95 6.75
N ALA A 135 -9.76 -10.17 6.85
CA ALA A 135 -9.16 -9.55 5.67
C ALA A 135 -8.64 -10.61 4.70
N LEU A 136 -8.87 -10.39 3.42
CA LEU A 136 -8.37 -11.25 2.36
C LEU A 136 -6.91 -10.89 2.08
N VAL A 137 -6.05 -11.89 1.97
CA VAL A 137 -4.65 -11.69 1.57
C VAL A 137 -4.55 -11.85 0.07
N MET A 138 -3.87 -10.93 -0.58
CA MET A 138 -3.64 -11.00 -2.03
C MET A 138 -2.14 -10.81 -2.32
N VAL A 139 -1.71 -11.32 -3.46
CA VAL A 139 -0.31 -11.25 -3.88
C VAL A 139 -0.20 -10.96 -5.37
N LYS A 140 0.85 -10.23 -5.73
CA LYS A 140 1.23 -10.03 -7.13
C LYS A 140 2.71 -10.36 -7.29
N ARG A 141 3.01 -11.21 -8.26
CA ARG A 141 4.39 -11.53 -8.62
C ARG A 141 4.93 -10.45 -9.56
N LEU A 142 6.09 -9.91 -9.24
CA LEU A 142 6.71 -8.81 -10.02
C LEU A 142 7.72 -9.31 -11.06
N THR A 143 8.16 -10.56 -10.95
CA THR A 143 9.18 -11.12 -11.84
C THR A 143 8.63 -12.21 -12.74
#